data_09973465bbac1f676121cb865dfa2db4
#
_entry.id   09973465bbac1f676121cb865dfa2db4
#
_cell.length_a   1.000
_cell.length_b   1.000
_cell.length_c   1.000
_cell.angle_alpha   90.00
_cell.angle_beta   90.00
_cell.angle_gamma   90.00
#
_symmetry.space_group_name_H-M   'P 1'
#
loop_
_entity.id
_entity.type
_entity.pdbx_description
1 polymer ?
#
loop_
_entity_poly.entity_id
_entity_poly.type
_entity_poly.pdbx_seq_one_letter_code
_entity_poly.pdbx_strand_id
1 'polypeptide(L)'
;MRYWYDKTSVQVIFHLLFLLVMLYFFGFNCHLRPIAYPDGYKEYLSGVIAVSVIYLNYYLLFPKFYTQRKYDLYWCLSVLSVVISGAAETVMVAPNLLAMYKSWGYEEMSTYYLLHTFLLVTLRNGGLVLFAYALNTILWLQRTKEERQFDLRKQFGLLDVKGHKQGNTFVNTKQVLYCIQKRNVTSIHLTDGSTYLRYNSMN
;
A
#
# COMPACT_ATOMS: atom_id res chain seq x y z
N MET A 1 12.27 -11.70 -11.48
CA MET A 1 12.83 -10.38 -11.12
C MET A 1 12.18 -9.93 -9.81
N ARG A 2 12.96 -9.65 -8.78
CA ARG A 2 12.43 -8.96 -7.59
C ARG A 2 12.41 -7.47 -7.91
N TYR A 3 11.26 -6.84 -7.76
CA TYR A 3 11.15 -5.40 -7.95
C TYR A 3 11.98 -4.68 -6.89
N TRP A 4 12.47 -3.49 -7.23
CA TRP A 4 13.23 -2.65 -6.30
C TRP A 4 12.45 -2.35 -5.01
N TYR A 5 11.11 -2.27 -5.08
CA TYR A 5 10.22 -2.07 -3.93
C TYR A 5 10.00 -3.33 -3.07
N ASP A 6 10.35 -4.54 -3.56
CA ASP A 6 10.31 -5.77 -2.77
C ASP A 6 11.54 -5.91 -1.83
N LYS A 7 12.55 -5.03 -1.97
CA LYS A 7 13.67 -4.99 -1.05
C LYS A 7 13.20 -4.49 0.31
N THR A 8 13.46 -5.24 1.36
CA THR A 8 13.06 -4.91 2.74
C THR A 8 13.50 -3.51 3.15
N SER A 9 14.71 -3.08 2.78
CA SER A 9 15.22 -1.75 3.08
C SER A 9 14.39 -0.63 2.43
N VAL A 10 13.94 -0.83 1.19
CA VAL A 10 13.10 0.14 0.48
C VAL A 10 11.73 0.23 1.15
N GLN A 11 11.13 -0.90 1.51
CA GLN A 11 9.85 -0.92 2.22
C GLN A 11 9.95 -0.19 3.55
N VAL A 12 10.99 -0.46 4.34
CA VAL A 12 11.21 0.24 5.63
C VAL A 12 11.33 1.74 5.44
N ILE A 13 12.10 2.21 4.44
CA ILE A 13 12.24 3.64 4.14
C ILE A 13 10.88 4.26 3.79
N PHE A 14 10.07 3.61 2.94
CA PHE A 14 8.75 4.11 2.60
C PHE A 14 7.81 4.18 3.80
N HIS A 15 7.84 3.18 4.68
CA HIS A 15 7.02 3.20 5.90
C HIS A 15 7.46 4.30 6.87
N LEU A 16 8.75 4.49 7.06
CA LEU A 16 9.27 5.58 7.89
C LEU A 16 8.90 6.95 7.32
N LEU A 17 9.05 7.15 6.01
CA LEU A 17 8.67 8.39 5.35
C LEU A 17 7.15 8.64 5.48
N PHE A 18 6.34 7.62 5.25
CA PHE A 18 4.89 7.70 5.42
C PHE A 18 4.50 8.08 6.85
N LEU A 19 5.10 7.43 7.86
CA LEU A 19 4.87 7.73 9.26
C LEU A 19 5.25 9.19 9.60
N LEU A 20 6.40 9.67 9.15
CA LEU A 20 6.85 11.04 9.36
C LEU A 20 5.88 12.05 8.73
N VAL A 21 5.46 11.82 7.48
CA VAL A 21 4.50 12.69 6.80
C VAL A 21 3.16 12.71 7.52
N MET A 22 2.66 11.56 7.95
CA MET A 22 1.39 11.47 8.67
C MET A 22 1.46 12.14 10.04
N LEU A 23 2.51 11.91 10.82
CA LEU A 23 2.71 12.57 12.11
C LEU A 23 2.83 14.10 11.97
N TYR A 24 3.58 14.56 10.95
CA TYR A 24 3.68 15.99 10.65
C TYR A 24 2.29 16.56 10.30
N PHE A 25 1.53 15.89 9.43
CA PHE A 25 0.19 16.34 9.04
C PHE A 25 -0.78 16.43 10.23
N PHE A 26 -0.79 15.44 11.12
CA PHE A 26 -1.63 15.44 12.30
C PHE A 26 -1.18 16.47 13.33
N GLY A 27 0.12 16.68 13.49
CA GLY A 27 0.69 17.69 14.41
C GLY A 27 0.63 19.12 13.89
N PHE A 28 0.31 19.33 12.62
CA PHE A 28 0.38 20.64 11.96
C PHE A 28 -0.46 21.72 12.66
N ASN A 29 -1.68 21.39 13.07
CA ASN A 29 -2.57 22.32 13.77
C ASN A 29 -2.00 22.76 15.12
N CYS A 30 -1.32 21.85 15.84
CA CYS A 30 -0.68 22.17 17.13
C CYS A 30 0.46 23.17 16.98
N HIS A 31 1.24 23.03 15.89
CA HIS A 31 2.33 23.95 15.60
C HIS A 31 1.86 25.34 15.16
N LEU A 32 0.75 25.41 14.42
CA LEU A 32 0.20 26.69 13.95
C LEU A 32 -0.54 27.47 15.03
N ARG A 33 -1.15 26.78 16.00
CA ARG A 33 -2.00 27.39 17.02
C ARG A 33 -1.76 26.77 18.41
N PRO A 34 -0.57 26.90 18.99
CA PRO A 34 -0.24 26.25 20.26
C PRO A 34 -1.14 26.70 21.43
N ILE A 35 -1.65 27.95 21.40
CA ILE A 35 -2.54 28.47 22.43
C ILE A 35 -3.94 27.84 22.38
N ALA A 36 -4.40 27.44 21.18
CA ALA A 36 -5.72 26.83 21.02
C ALA A 36 -5.72 25.31 21.30
N TYR A 37 -4.55 24.70 21.42
CA TYR A 37 -4.38 23.26 21.64
C TYR A 37 -3.51 23.01 22.88
N PRO A 38 -4.07 23.16 24.11
CA PRO A 38 -3.31 22.99 25.35
C PRO A 38 -2.71 21.58 25.48
N ASP A 39 -3.38 20.56 24.90
CA ASP A 39 -2.95 19.16 24.90
C ASP A 39 -2.50 18.72 23.50
N GLY A 40 -1.55 19.43 22.92
CA GLY A 40 -1.07 19.16 21.53
C GLY A 40 -0.64 17.73 21.28
N TYR A 41 -0.16 17.00 22.31
CA TYR A 41 0.20 15.58 22.18
C TYR A 41 -0.99 14.68 21.80
N LYS A 42 -2.22 15.08 22.12
CA LYS A 42 -3.44 14.31 21.76
C LYS A 42 -3.68 14.26 20.25
N GLU A 43 -3.27 15.32 19.54
CA GLU A 43 -3.33 15.34 18.07
C GLU A 43 -2.36 14.31 17.45
N TYR A 44 -1.16 14.18 18.04
CA TYR A 44 -0.23 13.14 17.62
C TYR A 44 -0.74 11.74 17.91
N LEU A 45 -1.38 11.53 19.08
CA LEU A 45 -2.03 10.25 19.40
C LEU A 45 -3.16 9.92 18.44
N SER A 46 -3.98 10.92 18.07
CA SER A 46 -4.98 10.77 16.99
C SER A 46 -4.33 10.31 15.69
N GLY A 47 -3.19 10.88 15.30
CA GLY A 47 -2.39 10.45 14.16
C GLY A 47 -1.94 8.99 14.27
N VAL A 48 -1.48 8.57 15.45
CA VAL A 48 -1.08 7.16 15.69
C VAL A 48 -2.27 6.22 15.52
N ILE A 49 -3.46 6.58 16.00
CA ILE A 49 -4.68 5.77 15.84
C ILE A 49 -5.03 5.65 14.37
N ALA A 50 -5.08 6.76 13.61
CA ALA A 50 -5.38 6.76 12.18
C ALA A 50 -4.40 5.89 11.39
N VAL A 51 -3.10 6.03 11.65
CA VAL A 51 -2.06 5.21 11.03
C VAL A 51 -2.24 3.73 11.38
N SER A 52 -2.57 3.40 12.64
CA SER A 52 -2.79 2.01 13.07
C SER A 52 -3.93 1.35 12.30
N VAL A 53 -5.01 2.08 12.00
CA VAL A 53 -6.15 1.58 11.19
C VAL A 53 -5.72 1.29 9.76
N ILE A 54 -4.87 2.14 9.15
CA ILE A 54 -4.32 1.91 7.83
C ILE A 54 -3.48 0.63 7.82
N TYR A 55 -2.56 0.47 8.78
CA TYR A 55 -1.71 -0.71 8.89
C TYR A 55 -2.49 -1.99 9.19
N LEU A 56 -3.53 -1.91 10.05
CA LEU A 56 -4.44 -3.02 10.31
C LEU A 56 -5.09 -3.51 9.01
N ASN A 57 -5.62 -2.58 8.20
CA ASN A 57 -6.24 -2.91 6.92
C ASN A 57 -5.22 -3.43 5.92
N TYR A 58 -4.04 -2.78 5.81
CA TYR A 58 -3.02 -3.11 4.83
C TYR A 58 -2.38 -4.49 5.09
N TYR A 59 -1.94 -4.75 6.32
CA TYR A 59 -1.15 -5.94 6.64
C TYR A 59 -1.95 -7.13 7.17
N LEU A 60 -3.13 -6.87 7.75
CA LEU A 60 -3.88 -7.93 8.41
C LEU A 60 -5.20 -8.23 7.68
N LEU A 61 -6.07 -7.24 7.51
CA LEU A 61 -7.41 -7.50 6.99
C LEU A 61 -7.37 -7.86 5.50
N PHE A 62 -6.65 -7.10 4.69
CA PHE A 62 -6.57 -7.33 3.25
C PHE A 62 -5.95 -8.71 2.92
N PRO A 63 -4.74 -9.09 3.38
CA PRO A 63 -4.17 -10.38 3.04
C PRO A 63 -4.92 -11.57 3.67
N LYS A 64 -5.52 -11.39 4.86
CA LYS A 64 -6.19 -12.50 5.54
C LYS A 64 -7.60 -12.76 5.02
N PHE A 65 -8.34 -11.74 4.62
CA PHE A 65 -9.74 -11.88 4.25
C PHE A 65 -9.99 -11.58 2.77
N TYR A 66 -9.49 -10.46 2.24
CA TYR A 66 -9.75 -10.06 0.86
C TYR A 66 -9.12 -11.02 -0.16
N THR A 67 -7.85 -11.38 0.00
CA THR A 67 -7.17 -12.31 -0.92
C THR A 67 -7.75 -13.72 -0.85
N GLN A 68 -8.36 -14.08 0.29
CA GLN A 68 -9.08 -15.35 0.47
C GLN A 68 -10.53 -15.32 -0.01
N ARG A 69 -10.94 -14.25 -0.71
CA ARG A 69 -12.31 -14.04 -1.23
C ARG A 69 -13.41 -13.93 -0.16
N LYS A 70 -13.06 -13.62 1.09
CA LYS A 70 -14.02 -13.38 2.19
C LYS A 70 -14.35 -11.88 2.25
N TYR A 71 -14.93 -11.35 1.17
CA TYR A 71 -15.12 -9.91 0.98
C TYR A 71 -16.04 -9.28 2.02
N ASP A 72 -17.14 -9.96 2.37
CA ASP A 72 -18.10 -9.44 3.35
C ASP A 72 -17.46 -9.25 4.72
N LEU A 73 -16.67 -10.24 5.16
CA LEU A 73 -15.96 -10.17 6.43
C LEU A 73 -14.87 -9.09 6.41
N TYR A 74 -14.17 -8.94 5.28
CA TYR A 74 -13.19 -7.86 5.09
C TYR A 74 -13.85 -6.49 5.27
N TRP A 75 -14.94 -6.21 4.56
CA TRP A 75 -15.61 -4.92 4.61
C TRP A 75 -16.25 -4.66 5.98
N CYS A 76 -16.88 -5.66 6.59
CA CYS A 76 -17.44 -5.56 7.93
C CYS A 76 -16.38 -5.15 8.96
N LEU A 77 -15.23 -5.84 8.97
CA LEU A 77 -14.13 -5.55 9.90
C LEU A 77 -13.45 -4.20 9.60
N SER A 78 -13.33 -3.82 8.33
CA SER A 78 -12.77 -2.53 7.92
C SER A 78 -13.66 -1.37 8.38
N VAL A 79 -14.97 -1.45 8.15
CA VAL A 79 -15.93 -0.43 8.63
C VAL A 79 -15.91 -0.37 10.15
N LEU A 80 -15.93 -1.52 10.84
CA LEU A 80 -15.87 -1.56 12.29
C LEU A 80 -14.60 -0.89 12.83
N SER A 81 -13.45 -1.17 12.23
CA SER A 81 -12.17 -0.55 12.62
C SER A 81 -12.18 0.98 12.44
N VAL A 82 -12.79 1.47 11.36
CA VAL A 82 -12.93 2.91 11.08
C VAL A 82 -13.85 3.57 12.09
N VAL A 83 -14.97 2.97 12.44
CA VAL A 83 -15.92 3.52 13.42
C VAL A 83 -15.29 3.55 14.82
N ILE A 84 -14.64 2.47 15.24
CA ILE A 84 -13.97 2.40 16.55
C ILE A 84 -12.85 3.45 16.64
N SER A 85 -12.03 3.56 15.62
CA SER A 85 -10.96 4.58 15.59
C SER A 85 -11.52 5.99 15.60
N GLY A 86 -12.57 6.25 14.82
CA GLY A 86 -13.25 7.54 14.80
C GLY A 86 -13.79 7.95 16.17
N ALA A 87 -14.39 7.01 16.90
CA ALA A 87 -14.86 7.24 18.26
C ALA A 87 -13.69 7.51 19.23
N ALA A 88 -12.64 6.69 19.20
CA ALA A 88 -11.47 6.87 20.05
C ALA A 88 -10.77 8.21 19.82
N GLU A 89 -10.56 8.59 18.55
CA GLU A 89 -9.97 9.87 18.19
C GLU A 89 -10.84 11.06 18.62
N THR A 90 -12.16 10.98 18.42
CA THR A 90 -13.09 12.03 18.83
C THR A 90 -12.99 12.29 20.33
N VAL A 91 -12.95 11.24 21.15
CA VAL A 91 -12.79 11.36 22.61
C VAL A 91 -11.43 12.01 22.96
N MET A 92 -10.37 11.68 22.24
CA MET A 92 -9.04 12.25 22.48
C MET A 92 -8.96 13.73 22.11
N VAL A 93 -9.57 14.12 20.99
CA VAL A 93 -9.51 15.50 20.47
C VAL A 93 -10.55 16.42 21.13
N ALA A 94 -11.61 15.86 21.71
CA ALA A 94 -12.71 16.62 22.34
C ALA A 94 -12.24 17.72 23.32
N PRO A 95 -11.25 17.51 24.23
CA PRO A 95 -10.78 18.57 25.14
C PRO A 95 -10.14 19.74 24.38
N ASN A 96 -9.37 19.48 23.32
CA ASN A 96 -8.75 20.53 22.50
C ASN A 96 -9.82 21.32 21.74
N LEU A 97 -10.83 20.65 21.20
CA LEU A 97 -11.96 21.27 20.54
C LEU A 97 -12.74 22.14 21.52
N LEU A 98 -13.01 21.66 22.73
CA LEU A 98 -13.69 22.44 23.76
C LEU A 98 -12.90 23.72 24.12
N ALA A 99 -11.57 23.61 24.27
CA ALA A 99 -10.71 24.76 24.52
C ALA A 99 -10.78 25.79 23.38
N MET A 100 -10.78 25.32 22.14
CA MET A 100 -10.90 26.14 20.94
C MET A 100 -12.27 26.86 20.88
N TYR A 101 -13.37 26.15 21.15
CA TYR A 101 -14.71 26.75 21.18
C TYR A 101 -14.86 27.83 22.29
N LYS A 102 -14.30 27.57 23.46
CA LYS A 102 -14.25 28.60 24.55
C LYS A 102 -13.46 29.82 24.12
N SER A 103 -12.35 29.66 23.38
CA SER A 103 -11.60 30.82 22.88
C SER A 103 -12.37 31.65 21.85
N TRP A 104 -13.39 31.07 21.22
CA TRP A 104 -14.29 31.76 20.29
C TRP A 104 -15.54 32.33 20.94
N GLY A 105 -15.65 32.24 22.29
CA GLY A 105 -16.78 32.80 23.06
C GLY A 105 -17.97 31.85 23.23
N TYR A 106 -17.80 30.57 22.91
CA TYR A 106 -18.83 29.54 23.16
C TYR A 106 -18.61 28.91 24.54
N GLU A 107 -19.59 28.98 25.43
CA GLU A 107 -19.45 28.48 26.80
C GLU A 107 -19.51 26.96 26.89
N GLU A 108 -20.30 26.31 26.03
CA GLU A 108 -20.49 24.87 26.04
C GLU A 108 -20.35 24.24 24.65
N MET A 109 -19.74 23.05 24.62
CA MET A 109 -19.68 22.24 23.44
C MET A 109 -20.95 21.41 23.32
N SER A 110 -21.81 21.73 22.35
CA SER A 110 -23.04 20.97 22.15
C SER A 110 -22.74 19.55 21.61
N THR A 111 -23.65 18.60 21.89
CA THR A 111 -23.60 17.24 21.36
C THR A 111 -23.49 17.23 19.82
N TYR A 112 -24.04 18.26 19.16
CA TYR A 112 -23.93 18.45 17.73
C TYR A 112 -22.48 18.54 17.23
N TYR A 113 -21.62 19.30 17.94
CA TYR A 113 -20.21 19.44 17.55
C TYR A 113 -19.40 18.17 17.76
N LEU A 114 -19.71 17.41 18.83
CA LEU A 114 -19.10 16.10 19.05
C LEU A 114 -19.46 15.12 17.92
N LEU A 115 -20.75 15.08 17.56
CA LEU A 115 -21.22 14.23 16.46
C LEU A 115 -20.61 14.65 15.12
N HIS A 116 -20.55 15.95 14.84
CA HIS A 116 -19.92 16.46 13.62
C HIS A 116 -18.44 16.10 13.56
N THR A 117 -17.70 16.24 14.66
CA THR A 117 -16.29 15.85 14.75
C THR A 117 -16.12 14.35 14.52
N PHE A 118 -16.96 13.53 15.17
CA PHE A 118 -16.96 12.08 14.98
C PHE A 118 -17.17 11.70 13.49
N LEU A 119 -18.12 12.32 12.84
CA LEU A 119 -18.38 12.07 11.43
C LEU A 119 -17.20 12.47 10.55
N LEU A 120 -16.61 13.65 10.77
CA LEU A 120 -15.44 14.11 9.98
C LEU A 120 -14.22 13.20 10.16
N VAL A 121 -13.92 12.81 11.41
CA VAL A 121 -12.80 11.90 11.72
C VAL A 121 -13.04 10.52 11.09
N THR A 122 -14.27 10.00 11.22
CA THR A 122 -14.65 8.71 10.64
C THR A 122 -14.56 8.73 9.12
N LEU A 123 -15.03 9.79 8.46
CA LEU A 123 -14.90 9.95 7.00
C LEU A 123 -13.44 10.04 6.58
N ARG A 124 -12.59 10.77 7.30
CA ARG A 124 -11.16 10.85 7.04
C ARG A 124 -10.50 9.46 7.14
N ASN A 125 -10.76 8.73 8.23
CA ASN A 125 -10.20 7.40 8.43
C ASN A 125 -10.72 6.41 7.38
N GLY A 126 -12.00 6.51 6.99
CA GLY A 126 -12.58 5.75 5.89
C GLY A 126 -11.86 6.02 4.57
N GLY A 127 -11.59 7.28 4.26
CA GLY A 127 -10.82 7.67 3.07
C GLY A 127 -9.41 7.09 3.06
N LEU A 128 -8.71 7.11 4.19
CA LEU A 128 -7.39 6.51 4.34
C LEU A 128 -7.41 4.98 4.16
N VAL A 129 -8.43 4.30 4.68
CA VAL A 129 -8.61 2.84 4.49
C VAL A 129 -8.93 2.53 3.03
N LEU A 130 -9.76 3.31 2.36
CA LEU A 130 -10.04 3.14 0.93
C LEU A 130 -8.79 3.35 0.08
N PHE A 131 -7.96 4.32 0.43
CA PHE A 131 -6.67 4.53 -0.23
C PHE A 131 -5.74 3.32 -0.04
N ALA A 132 -5.62 2.81 1.19
CA ALA A 132 -4.83 1.60 1.48
C ALA A 132 -5.36 0.37 0.72
N TYR A 133 -6.68 0.23 0.62
CA TYR A 133 -7.35 -0.81 -0.16
C TYR A 133 -6.99 -0.71 -1.65
N ALA A 134 -7.07 0.48 -2.23
CA ALA A 134 -6.75 0.70 -3.64
C ALA A 134 -5.29 0.33 -3.95
N LEU A 135 -4.34 0.78 -3.11
CA LEU A 135 -2.92 0.42 -3.23
C LEU A 135 -2.70 -1.09 -3.16
N ASN A 136 -3.28 -1.74 -2.15
CA ASN A 136 -3.17 -3.19 -2.00
C ASN A 136 -3.75 -3.94 -3.20
N THR A 137 -4.90 -3.50 -3.70
CA THR A 137 -5.54 -4.13 -4.86
C THR A 137 -4.67 -4.02 -6.11
N ILE A 138 -4.08 -2.85 -6.36
CA ILE A 138 -3.15 -2.64 -7.49
C ILE A 138 -1.96 -3.58 -7.37
N LEU A 139 -1.30 -3.62 -6.20
CA LEU A 139 -0.14 -4.48 -5.97
C LEU A 139 -0.49 -5.96 -6.08
N TRP A 140 -1.63 -6.37 -5.55
CA TRP A 140 -2.12 -7.74 -5.65
C TRP A 140 -2.42 -8.16 -7.09
N LEU A 141 -3.08 -7.28 -7.87
CA LEU A 141 -3.36 -7.55 -9.29
C LEU A 141 -2.07 -7.67 -10.12
N GLN A 142 -1.06 -6.82 -9.84
CA GLN A 142 0.23 -6.92 -10.51
C GLN A 142 0.91 -8.25 -10.21
N ARG A 143 1.00 -8.64 -8.94
CA ARG A 143 1.57 -9.94 -8.53
C ARG A 143 0.85 -11.12 -9.17
N THR A 144 -0.48 -11.12 -9.13
CA THR A 144 -1.28 -12.19 -9.73
C THR A 144 -1.10 -12.30 -11.24
N LYS A 145 -0.96 -11.17 -11.95
CA LYS A 145 -0.65 -11.18 -13.39
C LYS A 145 0.71 -11.81 -13.68
N GLU A 146 1.71 -11.49 -12.86
CA GLU A 146 3.06 -12.04 -13.05
C GLU A 146 3.12 -13.53 -12.72
N GLU A 147 2.48 -13.97 -11.64
CA GLU A 147 2.38 -15.39 -11.31
C GLU A 147 1.71 -16.17 -12.44
N ARG A 148 0.60 -15.67 -12.99
CA ARG A 148 -0.06 -16.27 -14.15
C ARG A 148 0.84 -16.32 -15.38
N GLN A 149 1.57 -15.24 -15.66
CA GLN A 149 2.51 -15.23 -16.78
C GLN A 149 3.65 -16.22 -16.57
N PHE A 150 4.17 -16.32 -15.33
CA PHE A 150 5.21 -17.30 -15.01
C PHE A 150 4.71 -18.73 -15.16
N ASP A 151 3.51 -19.03 -14.66
CA ASP A 151 2.88 -20.34 -14.77
C ASP A 151 2.60 -20.72 -16.23
N LEU A 152 2.09 -19.79 -17.04
CA LEU A 152 1.91 -19.98 -18.46
C LEU A 152 3.24 -20.25 -19.17
N ARG A 153 4.30 -19.49 -18.85
CA ARG A 153 5.66 -19.73 -19.38
C ARG A 153 6.16 -21.13 -19.06
N LYS A 154 5.96 -21.56 -17.80
CA LYS A 154 6.34 -22.90 -17.34
C LYS A 154 5.51 -23.98 -18.04
N GLN A 155 4.20 -23.78 -18.14
CA GLN A 155 3.29 -24.75 -18.77
C GLN A 155 3.54 -24.90 -20.28
N PHE A 156 3.80 -23.80 -20.98
CA PHE A 156 4.06 -23.81 -22.42
C PHE A 156 5.54 -23.97 -22.76
N GLY A 157 6.42 -24.10 -21.77
CA GLY A 157 7.86 -24.21 -21.97
C GLY A 157 8.44 -23.02 -22.74
N LEU A 158 7.96 -21.80 -22.46
CA LEU A 158 8.43 -20.60 -23.11
C LEU A 158 9.71 -20.08 -22.46
N LEU A 159 10.76 -19.91 -23.23
CA LEU A 159 12.00 -19.27 -22.81
C LEU A 159 11.95 -17.78 -23.12
N ASP A 160 12.21 -16.95 -22.10
CA ASP A 160 12.37 -15.49 -22.28
C ASP A 160 13.76 -15.20 -22.87
N VAL A 161 13.78 -14.78 -24.11
CA VAL A 161 15.00 -14.45 -24.84
C VAL A 161 15.05 -12.95 -25.08
N LYS A 162 16.02 -12.25 -24.50
CA LYS A 162 16.26 -10.84 -24.78
C LYS A 162 16.93 -10.71 -26.15
N GLY A 163 16.18 -10.31 -27.15
CA GLY A 163 16.70 -9.97 -28.47
C GLY A 163 17.45 -8.64 -28.45
N HIS A 164 18.55 -8.56 -29.22
CA HIS A 164 19.43 -7.37 -29.26
C HIS A 164 18.77 -6.11 -29.85
N LYS A 165 17.64 -6.24 -30.56
CA LYS A 165 16.96 -5.11 -31.24
C LYS A 165 15.43 -5.03 -31.11
N GLN A 166 14.76 -5.98 -30.50
CA GLN A 166 13.28 -6.07 -30.57
C GLN A 166 12.58 -6.37 -29.24
N GLY A 167 13.19 -6.13 -28.09
CA GLY A 167 12.56 -6.41 -26.81
C GLY A 167 12.61 -7.89 -26.42
N ASN A 168 11.80 -8.27 -25.43
CA ASN A 168 11.73 -9.64 -24.94
C ASN A 168 10.90 -10.50 -25.90
N THR A 169 11.50 -11.50 -26.49
CA THR A 169 10.82 -12.50 -27.34
C THR A 169 10.70 -13.82 -26.58
N PHE A 170 9.53 -14.43 -26.62
CA PHE A 170 9.32 -15.76 -26.02
C PHE A 170 9.51 -16.84 -27.06
N VAL A 171 10.37 -17.80 -26.77
CA VAL A 171 10.65 -18.95 -27.62
C VAL A 171 10.08 -20.20 -26.96
N ASN A 172 9.32 -20.98 -27.73
CA ASN A 172 8.81 -22.26 -27.27
C ASN A 172 9.96 -23.26 -27.15
N THR A 173 10.18 -23.85 -25.98
CA THR A 173 11.27 -24.81 -25.75
C THR A 173 11.19 -26.07 -26.64
N LYS A 174 9.98 -26.43 -27.06
CA LYS A 174 9.78 -27.55 -28.01
C LYS A 174 10.35 -27.29 -29.42
N GLN A 175 10.56 -26.02 -29.76
CA GLN A 175 11.12 -25.58 -31.02
C GLN A 175 12.64 -25.34 -30.95
N VAL A 176 13.25 -25.49 -29.77
CA VAL A 176 14.69 -25.32 -29.59
C VAL A 176 15.39 -26.56 -30.08
N LEU A 177 16.24 -26.40 -31.11
CA LEU A 177 17.03 -27.46 -31.68
C LEU A 177 18.30 -27.71 -30.84
N TYR A 178 19.04 -26.61 -30.55
CA TYR A 178 20.22 -26.65 -29.69
C TYR A 178 20.56 -25.22 -29.18
N CYS A 179 21.39 -25.18 -28.15
CA CYS A 179 21.90 -23.93 -27.58
C CYS A 179 23.43 -23.97 -27.59
N ILE A 180 24.06 -22.87 -28.01
CA ILE A 180 25.52 -22.70 -27.96
C ILE A 180 25.79 -21.54 -26.98
N GLN A 181 26.57 -21.83 -25.93
CA GLN A 181 27.03 -20.81 -25.01
C GLN A 181 28.47 -20.39 -25.33
N LYS A 182 28.67 -19.09 -25.61
CA LYS A 182 30.01 -18.51 -25.78
C LYS A 182 30.13 -17.33 -24.81
N ARG A 183 30.99 -17.47 -23.81
CA ARG A 183 31.17 -16.45 -22.75
C ARG A 183 29.83 -16.08 -22.11
N ASN A 184 29.40 -14.83 -22.25
CA ASN A 184 28.17 -14.29 -21.62
C ASN A 184 26.96 -14.30 -22.56
N VAL A 185 27.05 -14.94 -23.70
CA VAL A 185 25.98 -15.00 -24.71
C VAL A 185 25.62 -16.45 -24.96
N THR A 186 24.33 -16.75 -24.88
CA THR A 186 23.76 -18.05 -25.30
C THR A 186 22.99 -17.83 -26.59
N SER A 187 23.41 -18.51 -27.66
CA SER A 187 22.70 -18.57 -28.94
C SER A 187 21.70 -19.72 -28.88
N ILE A 188 20.44 -19.45 -29.15
CA ILE A 188 19.35 -20.43 -29.16
C ILE A 188 18.93 -20.62 -30.62
N HIS A 189 19.15 -21.82 -31.17
CA HIS A 189 18.79 -22.17 -32.54
C HIS A 189 17.46 -22.93 -32.52
N LEU A 190 16.52 -22.51 -33.36
CA LEU A 190 15.21 -23.12 -33.47
C LEU A 190 15.11 -24.03 -34.68
N THR A 191 14.09 -24.88 -34.65
CA THR A 191 13.79 -25.83 -35.75
C THR A 191 13.39 -25.14 -37.05
N ASP A 192 12.95 -23.89 -37.02
CA ASP A 192 12.63 -23.07 -38.19
C ASP A 192 13.85 -22.35 -38.79
N GLY A 193 15.04 -22.59 -38.25
CA GLY A 193 16.29 -21.97 -38.69
C GLY A 193 16.54 -20.59 -38.06
N SER A 194 15.62 -20.05 -37.26
CA SER A 194 15.84 -18.78 -36.59
C SER A 194 16.81 -18.92 -35.41
N THR A 195 17.57 -17.84 -35.10
CA THR A 195 18.55 -17.82 -34.03
C THR A 195 18.30 -16.62 -33.13
N TYR A 196 18.18 -16.89 -31.84
CA TYR A 196 18.03 -15.86 -30.82
C TYR A 196 19.26 -15.81 -29.90
N LEU A 197 19.62 -14.61 -29.46
CA LEU A 197 20.76 -14.40 -28.57
C LEU A 197 20.23 -14.04 -27.17
N ARG A 198 20.64 -14.79 -26.16
CA ARG A 198 20.38 -14.49 -24.74
C ARG A 198 21.68 -14.02 -24.10
N TYR A 199 21.67 -12.83 -23.57
CA TYR A 199 22.77 -12.29 -22.79
C TYR A 199 22.61 -12.71 -21.32
N ASN A 200 23.60 -13.42 -20.78
CA ASN A 200 23.63 -13.73 -19.36
C ASN A 200 24.06 -12.47 -18.61
N SER A 201 23.25 -11.99 -17.69
CA SER A 201 23.69 -10.92 -16.79
C SER A 201 24.88 -11.41 -15.98
N MET A 202 25.99 -10.68 -15.99
CA MET A 202 27.03 -10.88 -14.99
C MET A 202 26.42 -10.53 -13.63
N ASN A 203 26.38 -11.51 -12.73
CA ASN A 203 26.18 -11.26 -11.32
C ASN A 203 27.46 -10.75 -10.69
#